data_8aa1b8a4a92cff099efdc4781f8d37dc
#
_entry.id   8aa1b8a4a92cff099efdc4781f8d37dc
#
_cell.length_a   1.000
_cell.length_b   1.000
_cell.length_c   1.000
_cell.angle_alpha   90.00
_cell.angle_beta   90.00
_cell.angle_gamma   90.00
#
_symmetry.space_group_name_H-M   'P 1'
#
loop_
_entity.id
_entity.type
_entity.pdbx_description
1 polymer ?
#
loop_
_entity_poly.entity_id
_entity_poly.type
_entity_poly.pdbx_seq_one_letter_code
_entity_poly.pdbx_strand_id
1 'polypeptide(L)'
;PSGYWLDAVFCDVFGFKEKLNSENAQQYYDKITAELATDAYKPQALMDRFNIELIATTEGALDSLEHHKEMAETAMAKRVITTFRPDDVVDASREDFTDNLAKLGELTDQDTSTWQGYLEAVRIRRAYFKKEGRATATDHGHPSAITADLSLSECEALFKKCRTGNA
;
A
#
# COMPACT_ATOMS: atom_id res chain seq x y z
N PRO A 1 1.49 -18.30 -17.45
CA PRO A 1 2.44 -17.24 -17.06
C PRO A 1 3.01 -17.44 -15.66
N SER A 2 2.17 -17.72 -14.63
CA SER A 2 2.62 -17.85 -13.23
C SER A 2 3.60 -19.00 -13.00
N GLY A 3 3.42 -20.14 -13.67
CA GLY A 3 4.35 -21.27 -13.58
C GLY A 3 5.74 -20.92 -14.10
N TYR A 4 5.83 -20.19 -15.21
CA TYR A 4 7.11 -19.73 -15.76
C TYR A 4 7.84 -18.77 -14.80
N TRP A 5 7.10 -17.86 -14.20
CA TRP A 5 7.66 -16.95 -13.20
C TRP A 5 8.17 -17.68 -11.95
N LEU A 6 7.41 -18.67 -11.45
CA LEU A 6 7.84 -19.49 -10.31
C LEU A 6 9.07 -20.32 -10.64
N ASP A 7 9.12 -20.95 -11.83
CA ASP A 7 10.28 -21.71 -12.28
C ASP A 7 11.55 -20.82 -12.33
N ALA A 8 11.41 -19.57 -12.81
CA ALA A 8 12.52 -18.62 -12.84
C ALA A 8 12.98 -18.25 -11.40
N VAL A 9 12.05 -18.00 -10.48
CA VAL A 9 12.39 -17.73 -9.08
C VAL A 9 13.09 -18.92 -8.43
N PHE A 10 12.58 -20.13 -8.62
CA PHE A 10 13.22 -21.34 -8.07
C PHE A 10 14.63 -21.58 -8.64
N CYS A 11 14.82 -21.35 -9.93
CA CYS A 11 16.12 -21.50 -10.57
C CYS A 11 17.10 -20.38 -10.18
N ASP A 12 16.71 -19.12 -10.40
CA ASP A 12 17.62 -17.98 -10.35
C ASP A 12 17.88 -17.49 -8.92
N VAL A 13 16.87 -17.62 -8.03
CA VAL A 13 16.98 -17.18 -6.64
C VAL A 13 17.47 -18.29 -5.73
N PHE A 14 16.89 -19.49 -5.83
CA PHE A 14 17.17 -20.62 -4.94
C PHE A 14 18.06 -21.70 -5.54
N GLY A 15 18.45 -21.59 -6.82
CA GLY A 15 19.41 -22.46 -7.47
C GLY A 15 18.91 -23.90 -7.71
N PHE A 16 17.61 -24.09 -7.89
CA PHE A 16 17.06 -25.37 -8.31
C PHE A 16 17.32 -25.60 -9.80
N LYS A 17 17.65 -26.85 -10.18
CA LYS A 17 17.93 -27.22 -11.58
C LYS A 17 16.80 -27.98 -12.24
N GLU A 18 15.93 -28.59 -11.47
CA GLU A 18 14.79 -29.36 -11.92
C GLU A 18 13.50 -28.57 -11.68
N LYS A 19 12.46 -28.84 -12.44
CA LYS A 19 11.16 -28.23 -12.21
C LYS A 19 10.46 -28.84 -11.00
N LEU A 20 9.72 -28.01 -10.27
CA LEU A 20 8.89 -28.46 -9.16
C LEU A 20 7.86 -29.50 -9.64
N ASN A 21 7.77 -30.61 -8.90
CA ASN A 21 6.80 -31.67 -9.11
C ASN A 21 6.43 -32.33 -7.76
N SER A 22 5.55 -33.34 -7.82
CA SER A 22 5.07 -34.02 -6.60
C SER A 22 6.16 -34.81 -5.83
N GLU A 23 7.24 -35.19 -6.51
CA GLU A 23 8.29 -36.02 -5.91
C GLU A 23 9.33 -35.14 -5.17
N ASN A 24 9.58 -33.91 -5.66
CA ASN A 24 10.60 -33.01 -5.11
C ASN A 24 10.01 -31.84 -4.30
N ALA A 25 8.70 -31.75 -4.15
CA ALA A 25 8.04 -30.64 -3.48
C ALA A 25 8.53 -30.41 -2.03
N GLN A 26 8.73 -31.49 -1.26
CA GLN A 26 9.22 -31.39 0.11
C GLN A 26 10.67 -30.88 0.14
N GLN A 27 11.52 -31.33 -0.76
CA GLN A 27 12.89 -30.86 -0.88
C GLN A 27 12.95 -29.35 -1.20
N TYR A 28 12.06 -28.88 -2.09
CA TYR A 28 11.91 -27.44 -2.38
C TYR A 28 11.54 -26.65 -1.13
N TYR A 29 10.50 -27.10 -0.42
CA TYR A 29 10.04 -26.47 0.80
C TYR A 29 11.15 -26.36 1.85
N ASP A 30 11.84 -27.46 2.13
CA ASP A 30 12.89 -27.53 3.16
C ASP A 30 14.07 -26.61 2.80
N LYS A 31 14.51 -26.66 1.53
CA LYS A 31 15.62 -25.81 1.05
C LYS A 31 15.25 -24.33 1.11
N ILE A 32 14.10 -23.95 0.61
CA ILE A 32 13.62 -22.56 0.62
C ILE A 32 13.52 -22.06 2.05
N THR A 33 12.93 -22.86 2.95
CA THR A 33 12.79 -22.51 4.37
C THR A 33 14.15 -22.27 5.01
N ALA A 34 15.14 -23.14 4.74
CA ALA A 34 16.49 -23.01 5.25
C ALA A 34 17.19 -21.73 4.71
N GLU A 35 17.08 -21.47 3.43
CA GLU A 35 17.68 -20.27 2.79
C GLU A 35 17.07 -18.96 3.32
N LEU A 36 15.73 -18.89 3.43
CA LEU A 36 15.01 -17.71 3.95
C LEU A 36 15.37 -17.39 5.41
N ALA A 37 15.87 -18.36 6.18
CA ALA A 37 16.35 -18.15 7.55
C ALA A 37 17.74 -17.50 7.62
N THR A 38 18.42 -17.35 6.50
CA THR A 38 19.78 -16.79 6.44
C THR A 38 19.80 -15.28 6.24
N ASP A 39 20.89 -14.63 6.59
CA ASP A 39 21.07 -13.19 6.38
C ASP A 39 21.06 -12.80 4.88
N ALA A 40 21.48 -13.72 4.00
CA ALA A 40 21.53 -13.51 2.55
C ALA A 40 20.13 -13.32 1.92
N TYR A 41 19.07 -13.75 2.61
CA TYR A 41 17.69 -13.63 2.14
C TYR A 41 16.88 -12.60 2.94
N LYS A 42 17.52 -11.81 3.80
CA LYS A 42 16.86 -10.64 4.40
C LYS A 42 16.49 -9.61 3.32
N PRO A 43 15.42 -8.83 3.50
CA PRO A 43 14.96 -7.85 2.50
C PRO A 43 16.06 -6.95 1.95
N GLN A 44 16.91 -6.40 2.83
CA GLN A 44 18.02 -5.54 2.40
C GLN A 44 19.04 -6.29 1.53
N ALA A 45 19.42 -7.51 1.91
CA ALA A 45 20.35 -8.33 1.13
C ALA A 45 19.79 -8.69 -0.25
N LEU A 46 18.47 -8.98 -0.32
CA LEU A 46 17.79 -9.24 -1.59
C LEU A 46 17.72 -7.98 -2.46
N MET A 47 17.47 -6.81 -1.88
CA MET A 47 17.51 -5.54 -2.61
C MET A 47 18.88 -5.29 -3.23
N ASP A 48 19.96 -5.59 -2.49
CA ASP A 48 21.33 -5.43 -2.98
C ASP A 48 21.65 -6.47 -4.06
N ARG A 49 21.30 -7.74 -3.81
CA ARG A 49 21.50 -8.86 -4.76
C ARG A 49 20.83 -8.61 -6.11
N PHE A 50 19.61 -8.07 -6.12
CA PHE A 50 18.85 -7.80 -7.33
C PHE A 50 19.02 -6.38 -7.86
N ASN A 51 19.94 -5.61 -7.28
CA ASN A 51 20.20 -4.23 -7.66
C ASN A 51 18.91 -3.38 -7.70
N ILE A 52 18.03 -3.58 -6.71
CA ILE A 52 16.78 -2.82 -6.59
C ILE A 52 17.15 -1.43 -6.10
N GLU A 53 16.89 -0.43 -6.92
CA GLU A 53 17.18 0.96 -6.60
C GLU A 53 16.19 1.51 -5.57
N LEU A 54 14.90 1.24 -5.74
CA LEU A 54 13.84 1.78 -4.92
C LEU A 54 12.64 0.83 -4.85
N ILE A 55 12.06 0.70 -3.66
CA ILE A 55 10.77 0.04 -3.43
C ILE A 55 9.77 1.10 -2.99
N ALA A 56 8.64 1.18 -3.66
CA ALA A 56 7.47 1.93 -3.20
C ALA A 56 6.45 0.94 -2.63
N THR A 57 6.21 1.03 -1.35
CA THR A 57 5.12 0.30 -0.67
C THR A 57 3.80 1.04 -0.83
N THR A 58 2.70 0.47 -0.39
CA THR A 58 1.38 1.09 -0.49
C THR A 58 0.69 1.02 0.86
N GLU A 59 0.39 2.17 1.43
CA GLU A 59 -0.29 2.30 2.72
C GLU A 59 -1.57 3.13 2.59
N GLY A 60 -2.56 2.79 3.41
CA GLY A 60 -3.86 3.46 3.48
C GLY A 60 -3.77 4.85 4.13
N ALA A 61 -4.77 5.70 3.87
CA ALA A 61 -4.77 7.08 4.37
C ALA A 61 -4.68 7.18 5.90
N LEU A 62 -5.10 6.17 6.61
CA LEU A 62 -5.13 6.12 8.08
C LEU A 62 -3.82 5.60 8.71
N ASP A 63 -2.88 5.10 7.90
CA ASP A 63 -1.65 4.48 8.38
C ASP A 63 -0.72 5.47 9.10
N SER A 64 -0.11 5.03 10.20
CA SER A 64 0.81 5.84 11.01
C SER A 64 2.19 6.04 10.37
N LEU A 65 2.54 5.24 9.37
CA LEU A 65 3.85 5.18 8.72
C LEU A 65 5.01 4.93 9.72
N GLU A 66 4.74 4.24 10.83
CA GLU A 66 5.76 4.04 11.88
C GLU A 66 6.98 3.29 11.35
N HIS A 67 6.78 2.24 10.55
CA HIS A 67 7.88 1.48 9.96
C HIS A 67 8.68 2.31 8.94
N HIS A 68 8.04 3.23 8.21
CA HIS A 68 8.75 4.16 7.32
C HIS A 68 9.59 5.16 8.09
N LYS A 69 9.11 5.62 9.25
CA LYS A 69 9.89 6.49 10.15
C LYS A 69 11.08 5.77 10.74
N GLU A 70 10.89 4.52 11.18
CA GLU A 70 11.99 3.68 11.66
C GLU A 70 13.04 3.43 10.56
N MET A 71 12.60 3.08 9.35
CA MET A 71 13.51 2.88 8.21
C MET A 71 14.23 4.16 7.78
N ALA A 72 13.64 5.34 8.02
CA ALA A 72 14.27 6.61 7.68
C ALA A 72 15.57 6.87 8.46
N GLU A 73 15.75 6.21 9.61
CA GLU A 73 16.97 6.28 10.43
C GLU A 73 18.03 5.22 10.02
N THR A 74 17.77 4.45 8.97
CA THR A 74 18.65 3.35 8.52
C THR A 74 19.26 3.63 7.15
N ALA A 75 20.15 2.73 6.70
CA ALA A 75 20.69 2.75 5.33
C ALA A 75 19.59 2.59 4.25
N MET A 76 18.39 2.09 4.63
CA MET A 76 17.25 1.92 3.73
C MET A 76 16.49 3.23 3.48
N ALA A 77 16.78 4.30 4.18
CA ALA A 77 16.09 5.58 4.13
C ALA A 77 15.82 6.11 2.72
N LYS A 78 16.73 5.90 1.76
CA LYS A 78 16.60 6.40 0.39
C LYS A 78 16.00 5.37 -0.58
N ARG A 79 15.82 4.13 -0.14
CA ARG A 79 15.43 3.00 -1.01
C ARG A 79 14.02 2.50 -0.77
N VAL A 80 13.37 2.91 0.32
CA VAL A 80 12.00 2.54 0.64
C VAL A 80 11.17 3.80 0.83
N ILE A 81 10.16 3.98 -0.01
CA ILE A 81 9.17 5.05 0.06
C ILE A 81 7.77 4.43 0.07
N THR A 82 6.75 5.23 0.36
CA THR A 82 5.35 4.79 0.21
C THR A 82 4.66 5.44 -0.98
N THR A 83 3.52 4.87 -1.38
CA THR A 83 2.49 5.54 -2.17
C THR A 83 1.27 5.78 -1.28
N PHE A 84 0.54 6.86 -1.54
CA PHE A 84 -0.68 7.20 -0.81
C PHE A 84 -1.88 6.51 -1.44
N ARG A 85 -2.48 5.54 -0.75
CA ARG A 85 -3.71 4.87 -1.16
C ARG A 85 -4.87 5.27 -0.25
N PRO A 86 -5.73 6.20 -0.68
CA PRO A 86 -6.84 6.68 0.14
C PRO A 86 -8.12 5.83 0.07
N ASP A 87 -8.08 4.62 -0.48
CA ASP A 87 -9.26 3.78 -0.74
C ASP A 87 -10.12 3.54 0.51
N ASP A 88 -9.50 3.44 1.68
CA ASP A 88 -10.15 3.28 2.98
C ASP A 88 -11.05 4.46 3.37
N VAL A 89 -10.81 5.65 2.81
CA VAL A 89 -11.56 6.87 3.08
C VAL A 89 -12.24 7.49 1.84
N VAL A 90 -12.13 6.85 0.66
CA VAL A 90 -12.79 7.33 -0.57
C VAL A 90 -13.77 6.32 -1.16
N ASP A 91 -13.62 5.03 -0.88
CA ASP A 91 -14.51 3.98 -1.39
C ASP A 91 -15.74 3.83 -0.48
N ALA A 92 -16.83 4.48 -0.87
CA ALA A 92 -18.10 4.45 -0.12
C ALA A 92 -18.81 3.09 -0.13
N SER A 93 -18.35 2.11 -0.93
CA SER A 93 -18.92 0.75 -0.94
C SER A 93 -18.38 -0.13 0.21
N ARG A 94 -17.35 0.33 0.92
CA ARG A 94 -16.76 -0.38 2.05
C ARG A 94 -17.68 -0.34 3.27
N GLU A 95 -17.78 -1.45 3.96
CA GLU A 95 -18.57 -1.56 5.20
C GLU A 95 -18.01 -0.65 6.31
N ASP A 96 -16.69 -0.43 6.35
CA ASP A 96 -15.99 0.37 7.35
C ASP A 96 -15.81 1.84 6.96
N PHE A 97 -16.40 2.29 5.85
CA PHE A 97 -16.21 3.64 5.31
C PHE A 97 -16.53 4.76 6.32
N THR A 98 -17.69 4.68 6.97
CA THR A 98 -18.11 5.70 7.94
C THR A 98 -17.20 5.76 9.15
N ASP A 99 -16.78 4.59 9.66
CA ASP A 99 -15.84 4.50 10.77
C ASP A 99 -14.46 5.05 10.39
N ASN A 100 -14.03 4.80 9.16
CA ASN A 100 -12.78 5.32 8.64
C ASN A 100 -12.83 6.85 8.46
N LEU A 101 -13.96 7.43 8.08
CA LEU A 101 -14.14 8.89 8.07
C LEU A 101 -14.04 9.49 9.47
N ALA A 102 -14.59 8.83 10.49
CA ALA A 102 -14.46 9.29 11.87
C ALA A 102 -12.99 9.27 12.34
N LYS A 103 -12.28 8.15 12.10
CA LYS A 103 -10.84 8.04 12.38
C LYS A 103 -10.00 9.09 11.64
N LEU A 104 -10.35 9.36 10.37
CA LEU A 104 -9.70 10.40 9.59
C LEU A 104 -9.86 11.78 10.24
N GLY A 105 -11.06 12.08 10.74
CA GLY A 105 -11.35 13.31 11.47
C GLY A 105 -10.52 13.43 12.74
N GLU A 106 -10.45 12.38 13.55
CA GLU A 106 -9.63 12.33 14.77
C GLU A 106 -8.14 12.52 14.47
N LEU A 107 -7.61 11.85 13.44
CA LEU A 107 -6.21 11.95 13.05
C LEU A 107 -5.80 13.33 12.55
N THR A 108 -6.75 14.10 12.03
CA THR A 108 -6.47 15.38 11.35
C THR A 108 -7.04 16.60 12.06
N ASP A 109 -7.78 16.38 13.15
CA ASP A 109 -8.55 17.42 13.87
C ASP A 109 -9.50 18.19 12.93
N GLN A 110 -10.19 17.45 12.02
CA GLN A 110 -11.12 18.01 11.04
C GLN A 110 -12.52 17.42 11.21
N ASP A 111 -13.55 18.22 10.95
CA ASP A 111 -14.94 17.76 10.91
C ASP A 111 -15.24 17.03 9.59
N THR A 112 -14.92 15.74 9.52
CA THR A 112 -15.21 14.88 8.38
C THR A 112 -16.69 14.56 8.19
N SER A 113 -17.57 15.14 8.97
CA SER A 113 -19.02 15.11 8.71
C SER A 113 -19.42 16.08 7.59
N THR A 114 -18.59 17.05 7.27
CA THR A 114 -18.78 18.02 6.20
C THR A 114 -17.88 17.72 5.01
N TRP A 115 -18.32 18.09 3.80
CA TRP A 115 -17.51 17.94 2.58
C TRP A 115 -16.16 18.70 2.69
N GLN A 116 -16.20 19.93 3.19
CA GLN A 116 -15.00 20.77 3.32
C GLN A 116 -14.01 20.18 4.32
N GLY A 117 -14.47 19.77 5.50
CA GLY A 117 -13.63 19.13 6.50
C GLY A 117 -13.05 17.81 6.02
N TYR A 118 -13.84 16.99 5.30
CA TYR A 118 -13.34 15.78 4.66
C TYR A 118 -12.22 16.06 3.66
N LEU A 119 -12.41 17.02 2.75
CA LEU A 119 -11.37 17.38 1.77
C LEU A 119 -10.09 17.86 2.45
N GLU A 120 -10.21 18.68 3.49
CA GLU A 120 -9.05 19.17 4.24
C GLU A 120 -8.33 18.04 4.97
N ALA A 121 -9.08 17.12 5.58
CA ALA A 121 -8.52 15.94 6.22
C ALA A 121 -7.71 15.07 5.24
N VAL A 122 -8.24 14.81 4.05
CA VAL A 122 -7.51 14.08 2.99
C VAL A 122 -6.25 14.83 2.54
N ARG A 123 -6.30 16.17 2.41
CA ARG A 123 -5.13 16.99 2.07
C ARG A 123 -4.05 16.92 3.14
N ILE A 124 -4.43 16.99 4.42
CA ILE A 124 -3.52 16.84 5.56
C ILE A 124 -2.83 15.47 5.52
N ARG A 125 -3.60 14.40 5.30
CA ARG A 125 -3.02 13.05 5.20
C ARG A 125 -2.09 12.90 4.01
N ARG A 126 -2.45 13.41 2.85
CA ARG A 126 -1.58 13.44 1.67
C ARG A 126 -0.28 14.21 1.94
N ALA A 127 -0.34 15.35 2.63
CA ALA A 127 0.85 16.11 3.02
C ALA A 127 1.73 15.32 4.00
N TYR A 128 1.12 14.63 4.95
CA TYR A 128 1.81 13.73 5.88
C TYR A 128 2.56 12.61 5.15
N PHE A 129 1.93 11.93 4.19
CA PHE A 129 2.56 10.88 3.39
C PHE A 129 3.73 11.40 2.56
N LYS A 130 3.62 12.61 2.01
CA LYS A 130 4.74 13.27 1.29
C LYS A 130 5.91 13.55 2.22
N LYS A 131 5.65 13.96 3.45
CA LYS A 131 6.69 14.33 4.41
C LYS A 131 7.32 13.10 5.06
N GLU A 132 6.53 12.25 5.68
CA GLU A 132 7.00 11.14 6.51
C GLU A 132 7.33 9.88 5.68
N GLY A 133 6.51 9.57 4.67
CA GLY A 133 6.68 8.41 3.80
C GLY A 133 7.42 8.70 2.50
N ARG A 134 7.74 9.97 2.23
CA ARG A 134 8.35 10.43 0.97
C ARG A 134 7.56 10.03 -0.26
N ALA A 135 6.25 9.95 -0.14
CA ALA A 135 5.36 9.58 -1.22
C ALA A 135 5.45 10.57 -2.39
N THR A 136 5.68 10.05 -3.57
CA THR A 136 5.73 10.81 -4.83
C THR A 136 4.55 10.49 -5.74
N ALA A 137 3.78 9.46 -5.42
CA ALA A 137 2.66 8.98 -6.19
C ALA A 137 1.47 8.63 -5.29
N THR A 138 0.32 8.48 -5.91
CA THR A 138 -0.88 7.91 -5.32
C THR A 138 -1.21 6.59 -6.03
N ASP A 139 -1.86 5.68 -5.33
CA ASP A 139 -2.31 4.39 -5.83
C ASP A 139 -3.78 4.22 -5.44
N HIS A 140 -4.65 3.96 -6.39
CA HIS A 140 -6.10 3.92 -6.18
C HIS A 140 -6.71 2.64 -6.77
N GLY A 141 -7.58 1.98 -5.98
CA GLY A 141 -8.42 0.90 -6.43
C GLY A 141 -9.79 1.40 -6.86
N HIS A 142 -9.98 1.75 -8.14
CA HIS A 142 -11.28 2.16 -8.68
C HIS A 142 -11.62 1.37 -9.95
N PRO A 143 -12.93 1.12 -10.19
CA PRO A 143 -13.35 0.22 -11.26
C PRO A 143 -13.15 0.80 -12.67
N SER A 144 -13.04 2.12 -12.79
CA SER A 144 -12.85 2.81 -14.07
C SER A 144 -12.17 4.16 -13.89
N ALA A 145 -11.60 4.70 -14.97
CA ALA A 145 -11.03 6.05 -14.99
C ALA A 145 -12.08 7.13 -15.38
N ILE A 146 -13.36 6.82 -15.27
CA ILE A 146 -14.43 7.78 -15.55
C ILE A 146 -14.45 8.83 -14.44
N THR A 147 -14.41 10.09 -14.84
CA THR A 147 -14.52 11.25 -13.96
C THR A 147 -15.76 12.06 -14.30
N ALA A 148 -16.27 12.82 -13.32
CA ALA A 148 -17.36 13.75 -13.51
C ALA A 148 -16.91 15.15 -13.05
N ASP A 149 -17.35 16.17 -13.76
CA ASP A 149 -17.17 17.57 -13.37
C ASP A 149 -18.42 18.02 -12.60
N LEU A 150 -18.41 17.78 -11.30
CA LEU A 150 -19.54 18.07 -10.41
C LEU A 150 -19.36 19.47 -9.80
N SER A 151 -20.49 20.21 -9.71
CA SER A 151 -20.56 21.43 -8.92
C SER A 151 -20.35 21.15 -7.43
N LEU A 152 -20.00 22.17 -6.65
CA LEU A 152 -19.82 22.02 -5.20
C LEU A 152 -21.07 21.45 -4.52
N SER A 153 -22.26 21.91 -4.90
CA SER A 153 -23.52 21.43 -4.32
C SER A 153 -23.80 19.95 -4.65
N GLU A 154 -23.41 19.49 -5.85
CA GLU A 154 -23.51 18.07 -6.21
C GLU A 154 -22.51 17.22 -5.43
N CYS A 155 -21.27 17.69 -5.24
CA CYS A 155 -20.27 17.02 -4.39
C CYS A 155 -20.76 16.88 -2.95
N GLU A 156 -21.29 17.94 -2.35
CA GLU A 156 -21.84 17.93 -0.99
C GLU A 156 -23.03 16.97 -0.86
N ALA A 157 -23.95 16.98 -1.83
CA ALA A 157 -25.10 16.08 -1.85
C ALA A 157 -24.67 14.61 -2.00
N LEU A 158 -23.73 14.32 -2.88
CA LEU A 158 -23.17 12.98 -3.07
C LEU A 158 -22.45 12.50 -1.81
N PHE A 159 -21.58 13.31 -1.25
CA PHE A 159 -20.85 12.98 -0.01
C PHE A 159 -21.80 12.65 1.14
N LYS A 160 -22.89 13.41 1.29
CA LYS A 160 -23.93 13.14 2.30
C LYS A 160 -24.57 11.77 2.08
N LYS A 161 -24.85 11.37 0.83
CA LYS A 161 -25.40 10.04 0.50
C LYS A 161 -24.42 8.93 0.86
N CYS A 162 -23.14 9.09 0.46
CA CYS A 162 -22.09 8.11 0.76
C CYS A 162 -21.97 7.86 2.27
N ARG A 163 -22.01 8.92 3.09
CA ARG A 163 -21.94 8.81 4.55
C ARG A 163 -23.14 8.15 5.20
N THR A 164 -24.31 8.20 4.58
CA THR A 164 -25.55 7.61 5.13
C THR A 164 -25.82 6.19 4.64
N GLY A 165 -24.94 5.61 3.83
CA GLY A 165 -25.11 4.28 3.24
C GLY A 165 -26.21 4.22 2.16
N ASN A 166 -26.60 5.37 1.60
CA ASN A 166 -27.63 5.50 0.57
C ASN A 166 -27.04 5.84 -0.81
N ALA A 167 -25.78 5.47 -1.06
CA ALA A 167 -25.09 5.71 -2.33
C ALA A 167 -25.27 4.56 -3.30
#